data_fae19bee839f39dfb2d134ee03367d3b
#
_entry.id   fae19bee839f39dfb2d134ee03367d3b
#
_cell.length_a   1.000
_cell.length_b   1.000
_cell.length_c   1.000
_cell.angle_alpha   90.00
_cell.angle_beta   90.00
_cell.angle_gamma   90.00
#
_symmetry.space_group_name_H-M   'P 1'
#
loop_
_entity.id
_entity.type
_entity.pdbx_description
1 polymer ?
#
loop_
_entity_poly.entity_id
_entity_poly.type
_entity_poly.pdbx_seq_one_letter_code
_entity_poly.pdbx_strand_id
1 'polypeptide(L)' 'MVRFYIRVLKEGKITMNDVNPRWENGVREKLAEEGYIVNEDGTISKSK' A
#
# COMPACT_ATOMS: atom_id res chain seq x y z
N MET A 1 -5.83 4.31 10.64
CA MET A 1 -6.11 4.54 9.23
C MET A 1 -5.15 3.84 8.29
N VAL A 2 -3.86 3.91 8.58
CA VAL A 2 -2.85 3.23 7.75
C VAL A 2 -3.13 1.73 7.65
N ARG A 3 -3.50 1.10 8.76
CA ARG A 3 -3.83 -0.33 8.77
C ARG A 3 -4.95 -0.69 7.81
N PHE A 4 -5.97 0.15 7.76
CA PHE A 4 -7.10 -0.07 6.87
C PHE A 4 -6.65 -0.05 5.41
N TYR A 5 -5.85 0.93 5.04
CA TYR A 5 -5.34 1.04 3.69
C TYR A 5 -4.50 -0.17 3.31
N ILE A 6 -3.64 -0.61 4.21
CA ILE A 6 -2.79 -1.77 3.96
C ILE A 6 -3.64 -3.00 3.69
N ARG A 7 -4.66 -3.20 4.48
CA ARG A 7 -5.54 -4.35 4.32
C ARG A 7 -6.23 -4.34 2.95
N VAL A 8 -6.85 -3.22 2.58
CA VAL A 8 -7.57 -3.17 1.31
C VAL A 8 -6.65 -3.20 0.11
N LEU A 9 -5.43 -2.68 0.26
CA LEU A 9 -4.41 -2.80 -0.79
C LEU A 9 -4.00 -4.24 -1.01
N LYS A 10 -3.81 -4.98 0.07
CA LYS A 10 -3.47 -6.41 -0.01
C LYS A 10 -4.58 -7.21 -0.67
N GLU A 11 -5.82 -6.82 -0.44
CA GLU A 11 -6.98 -7.48 -1.01
C GLU A 11 -7.22 -7.08 -2.46
N GLY A 12 -6.51 -6.07 -2.94
CA GLY A 12 -6.65 -5.60 -4.31
C GLY A 12 -7.89 -4.77 -4.56
N LYS A 13 -8.51 -4.26 -3.52
CA LYS A 13 -9.73 -3.45 -3.66
C LYS A 13 -9.45 -2.01 -4.06
N ILE A 14 -8.28 -1.50 -3.71
CA ILE A 14 -7.86 -0.15 -4.07
C ILE A 14 -6.39 -0.18 -4.49
N THR A 15 -5.93 0.96 -5.03
CA THR A 15 -4.52 1.12 -5.39
C THR A 15 -3.94 2.26 -4.56
N MET A 16 -2.62 2.46 -4.66
CA MET A 16 -1.97 3.58 -3.97
C MET A 16 -2.52 4.93 -4.43
N ASN A 17 -3.06 5.00 -5.64
CA ASN A 17 -3.66 6.23 -6.15
C ASN A 17 -4.92 6.61 -5.37
N ASP A 18 -5.55 5.64 -4.75
CA ASP A 18 -6.76 5.86 -3.94
C ASP A 18 -6.43 6.23 -2.50
N VAL A 19 -5.17 6.09 -2.11
CA VAL A 19 -4.73 6.43 -0.75
C VAL A 19 -4.58 7.95 -0.65
N ASN A 20 -5.13 8.52 0.42
CA ASN A 20 -4.98 9.94 0.69
C ASN A 20 -3.48 10.28 0.78
N PRO A 21 -3.01 11.33 0.06
CA PRO A 21 -1.60 11.71 0.10
C PRO A 21 -1.03 11.90 1.51
N ARG A 22 -1.88 12.30 2.44
CA ARG A 22 -1.48 12.48 3.83
C ARG A 22 -0.97 11.17 4.45
N TRP A 23 -1.55 10.05 4.05
CA TRP A 23 -1.23 8.73 4.60
C TRP A 23 -0.29 7.93 3.72
N GLU A 24 -0.03 8.41 2.52
CA GLU A 24 0.72 7.66 1.52
C GLU A 24 2.10 7.22 2.01
N ASN A 25 2.87 8.14 2.59
CA ASN A 25 4.21 7.82 3.06
C ASN A 25 4.19 6.76 4.16
N GLY A 26 3.26 6.88 5.10
CA GLY A 26 3.12 5.92 6.18
C GLY A 26 2.75 4.54 5.65
N VAL A 27 1.87 4.50 4.67
CA VAL A 27 1.46 3.23 4.05
C VAL A 27 2.63 2.58 3.33
N ARG A 28 3.39 3.37 2.57
CA ARG A 28 4.57 2.85 1.86
C ARG A 28 5.60 2.27 2.81
N GLU A 29 5.88 2.98 3.90
CA GLU A 29 6.83 2.50 4.90
C GLU A 29 6.37 1.19 5.52
N LYS A 30 5.09 1.11 5.87
CA LYS A 30 4.54 -0.09 6.48
C LYS A 30 4.59 -1.28 5.53
N LEU A 31 4.25 -1.05 4.27
CA LEU A 31 4.33 -2.10 3.26
C LEU A 31 5.75 -2.59 3.07
N ALA A 32 6.71 -1.67 3.05
CA ALA A 32 8.12 -2.04 2.92
C ALA A 32 8.57 -2.90 4.09
N GLU A 33 8.13 -2.57 5.30
CA GLU A 33 8.46 -3.36 6.48
C GLU A 33 7.93 -4.78 6.38
N GLU A 34 6.77 -4.94 5.74
CA GLU A 34 6.15 -6.26 5.61
C GLU A 34 6.61 -7.01 4.36
N GLY A 35 7.52 -6.42 3.59
CA GLY A 35 8.07 -7.08 2.42
C GLY A 35 7.23 -6.92 1.16
N TYR A 36 6.51 -5.83 1.05
CA TYR A 36 5.72 -5.51 -0.15
C TYR A 36 6.37 -4.39 -0.93
N ILE A 37 6.07 -4.33 -2.22
CA ILE A 37 6.50 -3.24 -3.09
C ILE A 37 5.29 -2.60 -3.74
N VAL A 38 5.43 -1.34 -4.11
CA VAL A 38 4.38 -0.60 -4.81
C VAL A 38 4.75 -0.53 -6.28
N ASN A 39 3.87 -0.99 -7.14
CA ASN A 39 4.08 -0.97 -8.58
C ASN A 39 3.73 0.39 -9.17
N GLU A 40 4.13 0.62 -10.41
CA GLU A 40 3.90 1.90 -11.07
C GLU A 40 2.42 2.24 -11.21
N ASP A 41 1.58 1.23 -11.36
CA ASP A 41 0.15 1.44 -11.52
C ASP A 41 -0.58 1.61 -10.18
N GLY A 42 0.15 1.59 -9.08
CA GLY A 42 -0.42 1.79 -7.76
C GLY A 42 -0.82 0.50 -7.05
N THR A 43 -0.66 -0.64 -7.70
CA THR A 43 -0.94 -1.92 -7.03
C THR A 43 0.27 -2.32 -6.19
N ILE A 44 0.08 -3.30 -5.32
CA ILE A 44 1.19 -3.78 -4.50
C ILE A 44 1.44 -5.26 -4.78
N SER A 45 2.70 -5.65 -4.62
CA SER A 45 3.12 -7.02 -4.80
C SER A 45 4.02 -7.43 -3.65
N LYS A 46 4.00 -8.70 -3.32
CA LYS A 46 4.89 -9.22 -2.30
C LYS A 46 6.27 -9.36 -2.90
N SER A 47 7.28 -8.81 -2.23
CA SER A 47 8.65 -8.85 -2.75
C SER A 47 9.37 -10.16 -2.49
N LYS A 48 8.78 -11.03 -1.70
CA LYS A 48 9.37 -12.37 -1.44
C LYS A 48 8.40 -13.46 -1.77
#